data_04f410aa88dc15c3c536ad84fd6885ab
#
_entry.id   04f410aa88dc15c3c536ad84fd6885ab
#
_cell.length_a   1.000
_cell.length_b   1.000
_cell.length_c   1.000
_cell.angle_alpha   90.00
_cell.angle_beta   90.00
_cell.angle_gamma   90.00
#
_symmetry.space_group_name_H-M   'P 1'
#
loop_
_entity.id
_entity.type
_entity.pdbx_description
1 polymer ?
#
loop_
_entity_poly.entity_id
_entity_poly.type
_entity_poly.pdbx_seq_one_letter_code
_entity_poly.pdbx_strand_id
1 'polypeptide(L)'
;MTKAQTSTALYPHPFSKAYWKDAAAELKSLKMLVVTALMIALRIALKPLAIPLGPQLSIQTAMLATALGAMIFGPVVAIPAAMISDTIGFMFFPTGDYFLPFMLTEIASTMIYALCLFRAKPSATRVIIARFLICFLVNVVLQQFIFAWQYTYMGNPDQAKNAVLSIMTTARLAKNLFFFPIESIDLTLFLKVLLSITSRARLTYGGKTGLEFTKKQIITLVVLLAVGIGSSIGYLNYYYNNNSVTKDYSAEEVIQKNHEMHEIILDEDSAVPAGTTLAVIEYAAKPFFGEETTYTVALYQAKEGASITDKMWSYKKTPASKDETLERVATVTIVANNKSGDVVSYKSEPAA
;
A
#
# COMPACT_ATOMS: atom_id res chain seq x y z
N MET A 1 32.58 -21.18 27.71
CA MET A 1 31.54 -20.42 26.96
C MET A 1 30.90 -19.43 27.93
N THR A 2 31.35 -18.19 27.91
CA THR A 2 30.83 -17.11 28.76
C THR A 2 29.41 -16.80 28.33
N LYS A 3 28.40 -17.02 29.19
CA LYS A 3 27.04 -16.57 29.00
C LYS A 3 27.11 -15.04 28.76
N ALA A 4 26.87 -14.59 27.55
CA ALA A 4 26.64 -13.18 27.29
C ALA A 4 25.42 -12.77 28.12
N GLN A 5 25.65 -12.09 29.24
CA GLN A 5 24.59 -11.46 30.01
C GLN A 5 23.99 -10.40 29.13
N THR A 6 22.85 -10.71 28.54
CA THR A 6 22.05 -9.71 27.78
C THR A 6 21.68 -8.61 28.78
N SER A 7 22.27 -7.44 28.61
CA SER A 7 21.96 -6.24 29.38
C SER A 7 20.45 -6.00 29.38
N THR A 8 19.83 -5.72 30.51
CA THR A 8 18.42 -5.33 30.63
C THR A 8 18.23 -3.82 30.55
N ALA A 9 19.28 -3.10 30.12
CA ALA A 9 19.28 -1.64 30.05
C ALA A 9 18.25 -1.12 29.03
N LEU A 10 17.50 -0.08 29.42
CA LEU A 10 16.64 0.70 28.55
C LEU A 10 17.37 1.96 28.11
N TYR A 11 17.16 2.34 26.86
CA TYR A 11 17.77 3.52 26.27
C TYR A 11 16.71 4.58 25.94
N PRO A 12 16.91 5.85 26.38
CA PRO A 12 15.99 6.93 26.04
C PRO A 12 16.04 7.29 24.54
N HIS A 13 17.20 7.10 23.90
CA HIS A 13 17.44 7.38 22.48
C HIS A 13 18.48 6.41 21.89
N PRO A 14 18.51 6.20 20.57
CA PRO A 14 19.39 5.24 19.90
C PRO A 14 20.83 5.73 19.66
N PHE A 15 21.19 6.95 20.12
CA PHE A 15 22.48 7.58 19.78
C PHE A 15 23.66 7.16 20.68
N SER A 16 23.45 6.26 21.65
CA SER A 16 24.51 5.82 22.54
C SER A 16 25.28 4.62 21.96
N LYS A 17 26.61 4.57 22.19
CA LYS A 17 27.44 3.42 21.78
C LYS A 17 26.98 2.13 22.44
N ALA A 18 26.48 2.20 23.67
CA ALA A 18 25.97 1.04 24.41
C ALA A 18 24.73 0.43 23.75
N TYR A 19 23.81 1.27 23.21
CA TYR A 19 22.65 0.81 22.44
C TYR A 19 23.07 -0.05 21.25
N TRP A 20 24.01 0.44 20.42
CA TRP A 20 24.46 -0.29 19.24
C TRP A 20 25.28 -1.54 19.56
N LYS A 21 26.05 -1.50 20.66
CA LYS A 21 26.78 -2.69 21.17
C LYS A 21 25.80 -3.78 21.59
N ASP A 22 24.74 -3.41 22.30
CA ASP A 22 23.70 -4.33 22.73
C ASP A 22 22.89 -4.86 21.53
N ALA A 23 22.54 -4.00 20.57
CA ALA A 23 21.88 -4.41 19.34
C ALA A 23 22.72 -5.40 18.50
N ALA A 24 24.03 -5.18 18.42
CA ALA A 24 24.95 -6.10 17.75
C ALA A 24 25.12 -7.44 18.50
N ALA A 25 24.99 -7.44 19.81
CA ALA A 25 25.06 -8.65 20.63
C ALA A 25 23.89 -9.61 20.37
N GLU A 26 22.72 -9.09 19.93
CA GLU A 26 21.55 -9.92 19.60
C GLU A 26 21.82 -10.86 18.42
N LEU A 27 22.70 -10.49 17.46
CA LEU A 27 23.12 -11.39 16.38
C LEU A 27 23.83 -12.67 16.88
N LYS A 28 24.43 -12.62 18.07
CA LYS A 28 25.15 -13.77 18.65
C LYS A 28 24.24 -14.66 19.51
N SER A 29 23.01 -14.26 19.73
CA SER A 29 22.05 -14.99 20.55
C SER A 29 21.25 -15.99 19.70
N LEU A 30 21.46 -17.30 19.91
CA LEU A 30 20.67 -18.33 19.23
C LEU A 30 19.17 -18.15 19.46
N LYS A 31 18.78 -17.75 20.70
CA LYS A 31 17.39 -17.45 21.03
C LYS A 31 16.84 -16.35 20.12
N MET A 32 17.59 -15.26 19.92
CA MET A 32 17.16 -14.15 19.08
C MET A 32 17.13 -14.52 17.61
N LEU A 33 18.07 -15.32 17.10
CA LEU A 33 18.04 -15.81 15.73
C LEU A 33 16.79 -16.66 15.45
N VAL A 34 16.41 -17.56 16.38
CA VAL A 34 15.17 -18.36 16.26
C VAL A 34 13.94 -17.47 16.29
N VAL A 35 13.87 -16.51 17.20
CA VAL A 35 12.75 -15.55 17.25
C VAL A 35 12.67 -14.72 16.00
N THR A 36 13.81 -14.29 15.45
CA THR A 36 13.87 -13.55 14.17
C THR A 36 13.31 -14.38 13.03
N ALA A 37 13.69 -15.66 12.91
CA ALA A 37 13.14 -16.56 11.91
C ALA A 37 11.61 -16.73 12.02
N LEU A 38 11.10 -16.85 13.26
CA LEU A 38 9.65 -16.91 13.52
C LEU A 38 8.95 -15.60 13.14
N MET A 39 9.55 -14.44 13.40
CA MET A 39 8.98 -13.15 13.01
C MET A 39 8.99 -12.96 11.50
N ILE A 40 10.03 -13.41 10.80
CA ILE A 40 10.08 -13.43 9.33
C ILE A 40 8.94 -14.30 8.78
N ALA A 41 8.81 -15.52 9.29
CA ALA A 41 7.74 -16.44 8.86
C ALA A 41 6.34 -15.86 9.13
N LEU A 42 6.12 -15.27 10.30
CA LEU A 42 4.86 -14.62 10.64
C LEU A 42 4.56 -13.44 9.70
N ARG A 43 5.56 -12.63 9.38
CA ARG A 43 5.40 -11.50 8.46
C ARG A 43 5.01 -11.97 7.06
N ILE A 44 5.67 -13.03 6.56
CA ILE A 44 5.36 -13.62 5.24
C ILE A 44 3.92 -14.18 5.25
N ALA A 45 3.53 -14.89 6.31
CA ALA A 45 2.17 -15.44 6.44
C ALA A 45 1.09 -14.34 6.53
N LEU A 46 1.41 -13.17 7.08
CA LEU A 46 0.49 -12.02 7.16
C LEU A 46 0.43 -11.21 5.85
N LYS A 47 1.37 -11.35 4.92
CA LYS A 47 1.40 -10.57 3.68
C LYS A 47 0.12 -10.70 2.83
N PRO A 48 -0.44 -11.91 2.58
CA PRO A 48 -1.69 -12.06 1.85
C PRO A 48 -2.93 -11.59 2.61
N LEU A 49 -2.84 -11.38 3.92
CA LEU A 49 -3.96 -10.92 4.76
C LEU A 49 -4.14 -9.40 4.76
N ALA A 50 -3.62 -8.69 3.73
CA ALA A 50 -3.91 -7.28 3.54
C ALA A 50 -5.42 -7.07 3.33
N ILE A 51 -6.02 -6.13 4.08
CA ILE A 51 -7.45 -5.83 4.02
C ILE A 51 -7.68 -4.77 2.95
N PRO A 52 -8.27 -5.10 1.78
CA PRO A 52 -8.57 -4.12 0.76
C PRO A 52 -9.73 -3.22 1.20
N LEU A 53 -9.56 -1.92 1.09
CA LEU A 53 -10.59 -0.91 1.37
C LEU A 53 -11.07 -0.19 0.10
N GLY A 54 -10.41 -0.41 -1.02
CA GLY A 54 -10.72 0.20 -2.31
C GLY A 54 -9.55 0.12 -3.28
N PRO A 55 -9.66 0.72 -4.47
CA PRO A 55 -8.59 0.78 -5.44
C PRO A 55 -7.32 1.34 -4.82
N GLN A 56 -6.23 0.59 -4.84
CA GLN A 56 -4.93 0.95 -4.26
C GLN A 56 -4.92 1.27 -2.75
N LEU A 57 -6.05 1.03 -2.04
CA LEU A 57 -6.19 1.23 -0.60
C LEU A 57 -6.28 -0.12 0.11
N SER A 58 -5.27 -0.46 0.90
CA SER A 58 -5.26 -1.68 1.71
C SER A 58 -4.53 -1.47 3.04
N ILE A 59 -5.05 -2.08 4.10
CA ILE A 59 -4.36 -2.14 5.40
C ILE A 59 -3.41 -3.32 5.37
N GLN A 60 -2.12 -3.05 5.58
CA GLN A 60 -1.05 -4.05 5.57
C GLN A 60 -0.84 -4.65 6.95
N THR A 61 -1.38 -5.84 7.22
CA THR A 61 -1.24 -6.50 8.53
C THR A 61 0.18 -6.96 8.82
N ALA A 62 1.00 -7.20 7.80
CA ALA A 62 2.41 -7.60 7.93
C ALA A 62 3.26 -6.59 8.72
N MET A 63 2.87 -5.30 8.75
CA MET A 63 3.55 -4.27 9.54
C MET A 63 3.58 -4.59 11.05
N LEU A 64 2.57 -5.30 11.56
CA LEU A 64 2.47 -5.67 12.97
C LEU A 64 3.61 -6.61 13.38
N ALA A 65 3.86 -7.64 12.55
CA ALA A 65 4.98 -8.55 12.77
C ALA A 65 6.34 -7.84 12.61
N THR A 66 6.43 -6.92 11.63
CA THR A 66 7.64 -6.12 11.40
C THR A 66 7.97 -5.26 12.62
N ALA A 67 7.00 -4.53 13.18
CA ALA A 67 7.21 -3.66 14.33
C ALA A 67 7.54 -4.46 15.61
N LEU A 68 6.83 -5.56 15.84
CA LEU A 68 7.11 -6.44 16.98
C LEU A 68 8.51 -7.06 16.87
N GLY A 69 8.87 -7.59 15.71
CA GLY A 69 10.18 -8.14 15.45
C GLY A 69 11.28 -7.11 15.68
N ALA A 70 11.18 -5.94 15.07
CA ALA A 70 12.13 -4.84 15.22
C ALA A 70 12.30 -4.39 16.69
N MET A 71 11.21 -4.38 17.46
CA MET A 71 11.22 -4.10 18.89
C MET A 71 11.98 -5.17 19.69
N ILE A 72 11.91 -6.43 19.27
CA ILE A 72 12.54 -7.58 19.96
C ILE A 72 14.03 -7.66 19.63
N PHE A 73 14.39 -7.73 18.36
CA PHE A 73 15.77 -8.05 17.94
C PHE A 73 16.63 -6.82 17.61
N GLY A 74 16.04 -5.62 17.52
CA GLY A 74 16.78 -4.37 17.35
C GLY A 74 17.33 -4.12 15.95
N PRO A 75 17.99 -2.94 15.74
CA PRO A 75 18.32 -2.43 14.41
C PRO A 75 19.35 -3.27 13.64
N VAL A 76 20.28 -3.90 14.32
CA VAL A 76 21.36 -4.66 13.65
C VAL A 76 20.83 -5.96 13.03
N VAL A 77 19.90 -6.65 13.73
CA VAL A 77 19.23 -7.85 13.21
C VAL A 77 18.09 -7.48 12.24
N ALA A 78 17.51 -6.29 12.39
CA ALA A 78 16.41 -5.81 11.58
C ALA A 78 16.74 -5.75 10.07
N ILE A 79 17.97 -5.36 9.73
CA ILE A 79 18.41 -5.25 8.32
C ILE A 79 18.35 -6.60 7.61
N PRO A 80 19.11 -7.64 8.04
CA PRO A 80 19.05 -8.94 7.38
C PRO A 80 17.66 -9.58 7.46
N ALA A 81 16.92 -9.37 8.55
CA ALA A 81 15.55 -9.86 8.67
C ALA A 81 14.61 -9.23 7.61
N ALA A 82 14.73 -7.92 7.37
CA ALA A 82 13.97 -7.22 6.34
C ALA A 82 14.32 -7.74 4.94
N MET A 83 15.61 -7.89 4.63
CA MET A 83 16.07 -8.42 3.35
C MET A 83 15.53 -9.81 3.06
N ILE A 84 15.67 -10.72 4.02
CA ILE A 84 15.20 -12.10 3.88
C ILE A 84 13.67 -12.14 3.75
N SER A 85 12.95 -11.40 4.57
CA SER A 85 11.48 -11.41 4.55
C SER A 85 10.90 -10.75 3.30
N ASP A 86 11.57 -9.75 2.72
CA ASP A 86 11.14 -9.12 1.46
C ASP A 86 11.32 -10.10 0.29
N THR A 87 12.53 -10.64 0.14
CA THR A 87 12.86 -11.59 -0.93
C THR A 87 11.99 -12.84 -0.88
N ILE A 88 11.91 -13.51 0.27
CA ILE A 88 11.11 -14.72 0.42
C ILE A 88 9.61 -14.39 0.30
N GLY A 89 9.17 -13.27 0.89
CA GLY A 89 7.79 -12.82 0.79
C GLY A 89 7.35 -12.50 -0.64
N PHE A 90 8.27 -12.00 -1.47
CA PHE A 90 8.00 -11.82 -2.91
C PHE A 90 7.92 -13.16 -3.66
N MET A 91 8.80 -14.11 -3.34
CA MET A 91 8.77 -15.44 -3.98
C MET A 91 7.44 -16.18 -3.73
N PHE A 92 6.87 -16.06 -2.54
CA PHE A 92 5.58 -16.69 -2.21
C PHE A 92 4.36 -15.88 -2.67
N PHE A 93 4.44 -14.56 -2.62
CA PHE A 93 3.34 -13.65 -2.91
C PHE A 93 3.84 -12.51 -3.80
N PRO A 94 4.09 -12.78 -5.10
CA PRO A 94 4.57 -11.76 -6.03
C PRO A 94 3.52 -10.66 -6.23
N THR A 95 3.98 -9.42 -6.22
CA THR A 95 3.16 -8.22 -6.47
C THR A 95 3.85 -7.39 -7.55
N GLY A 96 3.59 -7.70 -8.81
CA GLY A 96 4.26 -7.08 -9.96
C GLY A 96 5.68 -7.62 -10.19
N ASP A 97 6.49 -6.88 -10.97
CA ASP A 97 7.87 -7.24 -11.27
C ASP A 97 8.79 -7.02 -10.09
N TYR A 98 9.69 -7.96 -9.84
CA TYR A 98 10.67 -7.85 -8.77
C TYR A 98 11.74 -6.81 -9.12
N PHE A 99 11.77 -5.72 -8.41
CA PHE A 99 12.81 -4.73 -8.50
C PHE A 99 13.52 -4.60 -7.15
N LEU A 100 14.73 -5.14 -7.06
CA LEU A 100 15.52 -5.26 -5.84
C LEU A 100 15.57 -3.99 -4.96
N PRO A 101 15.69 -2.77 -5.52
CA PRO A 101 15.71 -1.55 -4.70
C PRO A 101 14.48 -1.32 -3.82
N PHE A 102 13.31 -1.93 -4.09
CA PHE A 102 12.17 -1.86 -3.17
C PHE A 102 12.45 -2.46 -1.79
N MET A 103 13.40 -3.38 -1.70
CA MET A 103 13.89 -3.89 -0.41
C MET A 103 14.35 -2.76 0.54
N LEU A 104 14.82 -1.62 0.01
CA LEU A 104 15.23 -0.47 0.83
C LEU A 104 14.05 0.12 1.63
N THR A 105 12.81 0.06 1.13
CA THR A 105 11.63 0.51 1.86
C THR A 105 11.37 -0.35 3.07
N GLU A 106 11.59 -1.65 2.94
CA GLU A 106 11.43 -2.61 4.01
C GLU A 106 12.53 -2.48 5.07
N ILE A 107 13.77 -2.32 4.64
CA ILE A 107 14.90 -2.05 5.54
C ILE A 107 14.68 -0.75 6.29
N ALA A 108 14.29 0.33 5.59
CA ALA A 108 14.05 1.64 6.20
C ALA A 108 12.91 1.60 7.22
N SER A 109 11.77 0.97 6.87
CA SER A 109 10.63 0.81 7.77
C SER A 109 10.98 0.02 9.02
N THR A 110 11.65 -1.13 8.85
CA THR A 110 12.07 -1.99 9.95
C THR A 110 13.10 -1.29 10.85
N MET A 111 14.03 -0.54 10.24
CA MET A 111 15.00 0.26 10.96
C MET A 111 14.34 1.37 11.79
N ILE A 112 13.37 2.09 11.25
CA ILE A 112 12.62 3.13 11.98
C ILE A 112 11.92 2.52 13.20
N TYR A 113 11.23 1.38 13.03
CA TYR A 113 10.64 0.68 14.17
C TYR A 113 11.67 0.29 15.20
N ALA A 114 12.81 -0.28 14.79
CA ALA A 114 13.86 -0.67 15.71
C ALA A 114 14.44 0.54 16.49
N LEU A 115 14.73 1.64 15.80
CA LEU A 115 15.26 2.85 16.43
C LEU A 115 14.29 3.47 17.45
N CYS A 116 12.98 3.38 17.19
CA CYS A 116 11.97 3.93 18.07
C CYS A 116 11.58 3.00 19.23
N LEU A 117 11.62 1.67 19.02
CA LEU A 117 11.00 0.71 19.94
C LEU A 117 11.98 -0.24 20.64
N PHE A 118 13.14 -0.55 20.04
CA PHE A 118 14.09 -1.50 20.61
C PHE A 118 14.69 -0.97 21.91
N ARG A 119 14.58 -1.79 22.98
CA ARG A 119 15.07 -1.46 24.32
C ARG A 119 14.70 -0.05 24.80
N ALA A 120 13.55 0.42 24.35
CA ALA A 120 12.99 1.70 24.76
C ALA A 120 11.82 1.46 25.72
N LYS A 121 11.52 2.45 26.57
CA LYS A 121 10.30 2.41 27.37
C LYS A 121 9.08 2.44 26.44
N PRO A 122 8.22 1.41 26.44
CA PRO A 122 7.07 1.37 25.55
C PRO A 122 6.16 2.59 25.77
N SER A 123 5.79 3.27 24.69
CA SER A 123 4.89 4.41 24.76
C SER A 123 4.15 4.60 23.44
N ALA A 124 2.86 5.00 23.50
CA ALA A 124 2.06 5.33 22.34
C ALA A 124 2.71 6.43 21.48
N THR A 125 3.37 7.41 22.12
CA THR A 125 4.10 8.46 21.41
C THR A 125 5.19 7.90 20.49
N ARG A 126 5.96 6.91 20.94
CA ARG A 126 7.02 6.28 20.13
C ARG A 126 6.45 5.52 18.95
N VAL A 127 5.31 4.87 19.13
CA VAL A 127 4.59 4.17 18.05
C VAL A 127 4.09 5.18 17.02
N ILE A 128 3.44 6.27 17.46
CA ILE A 128 2.97 7.35 16.58
C ILE A 128 4.12 7.98 15.80
N ILE A 129 5.24 8.28 16.45
CA ILE A 129 6.44 8.84 15.80
C ILE A 129 6.98 7.85 14.75
N ALA A 130 7.12 6.57 15.11
CA ALA A 130 7.61 5.56 14.16
C ALA A 130 6.70 5.46 12.93
N ARG A 131 5.37 5.41 13.13
CA ARG A 131 4.41 5.40 12.02
C ARG A 131 4.46 6.66 11.18
N PHE A 132 4.54 7.83 11.82
CA PHE A 132 4.68 9.09 11.10
C PHE A 132 5.93 9.12 10.20
N LEU A 133 7.07 8.71 10.76
CA LEU A 133 8.33 8.65 9.99
C LEU A 133 8.23 7.66 8.82
N ILE A 134 7.60 6.50 9.02
CA ILE A 134 7.41 5.51 7.95
C ILE A 134 6.46 6.08 6.88
N CYS A 135 5.31 6.62 7.26
CA CYS A 135 4.36 7.20 6.31
C CYS A 135 4.99 8.33 5.49
N PHE A 136 5.73 9.22 6.14
CA PHE A 136 6.32 10.37 5.46
C PHE A 136 7.63 10.03 4.75
N LEU A 137 8.65 9.50 5.46
CA LEU A 137 9.97 9.30 4.86
C LEU A 137 10.02 8.09 3.92
N VAL A 138 9.31 7.00 4.25
CA VAL A 138 9.37 5.79 3.44
C VAL A 138 8.29 5.80 2.36
N ASN A 139 7.00 5.93 2.73
CA ASN A 139 5.93 5.77 1.77
C ASN A 139 5.76 6.99 0.85
N VAL A 140 6.00 8.23 1.34
CA VAL A 140 5.85 9.44 0.52
C VAL A 140 7.15 9.77 -0.20
N VAL A 141 8.31 9.71 0.47
CA VAL A 141 9.57 10.17 -0.11
C VAL A 141 10.37 9.02 -0.75
N LEU A 142 10.85 8.07 0.06
CA LEU A 142 11.77 7.03 -0.41
C LEU A 142 11.18 6.19 -1.54
N GLN A 143 9.92 5.79 -1.41
CA GLN A 143 9.25 4.97 -2.41
C GLN A 143 9.21 5.63 -3.79
N GLN A 144 9.07 6.97 -3.86
CA GLN A 144 9.07 7.68 -5.14
C GLN A 144 10.44 7.71 -5.82
N PHE A 145 11.51 7.88 -5.04
CA PHE A 145 12.85 7.76 -5.60
C PHE A 145 13.13 6.36 -6.14
N ILE A 146 12.59 5.33 -5.48
CA ILE A 146 12.74 3.95 -5.98
C ILE A 146 11.91 3.72 -7.24
N PHE A 147 10.68 4.26 -7.33
CA PHE A 147 9.91 4.24 -8.59
C PHE A 147 10.63 4.98 -9.71
N ALA A 148 11.17 6.17 -9.43
CA ALA A 148 11.95 6.89 -10.43
C ALA A 148 13.17 6.09 -10.90
N TRP A 149 13.85 5.40 -9.99
CA TRP A 149 14.95 4.51 -10.33
C TRP A 149 14.48 3.33 -11.19
N GLN A 150 13.36 2.70 -10.83
CA GLN A 150 12.76 1.61 -11.61
C GLN A 150 12.42 2.08 -13.04
N TYR A 151 11.73 3.21 -13.19
CA TYR A 151 11.40 3.75 -14.51
C TYR A 151 12.63 4.12 -15.33
N THR A 152 13.66 4.66 -14.71
CA THR A 152 14.95 4.92 -15.39
C THR A 152 15.58 3.62 -15.88
N TYR A 153 15.57 2.57 -15.05
CA TYR A 153 16.07 1.25 -15.41
C TYR A 153 15.29 0.60 -16.56
N MET A 154 13.97 0.83 -16.61
CA MET A 154 13.09 0.37 -17.70
C MET A 154 13.17 1.22 -18.98
N GLY A 155 14.01 2.25 -19.01
CA GLY A 155 14.18 3.13 -20.18
C GLY A 155 13.07 4.17 -20.36
N ASN A 156 12.32 4.50 -19.29
CA ASN A 156 11.22 5.46 -19.29
C ASN A 156 11.59 6.74 -18.48
N PRO A 157 12.47 7.63 -18.99
CA PRO A 157 12.97 8.79 -18.23
C PRO A 157 11.89 9.81 -17.88
N ASP A 158 10.86 9.96 -18.71
CA ASP A 158 9.76 10.89 -18.46
C ASP A 158 8.89 10.40 -17.29
N GLN A 159 8.60 9.11 -17.20
CA GLN A 159 7.91 8.52 -16.05
C GLN A 159 8.76 8.62 -14.77
N ALA A 160 10.09 8.45 -14.87
CA ALA A 160 10.99 8.66 -13.75
C ALA A 160 10.92 10.09 -13.22
N LYS A 161 10.93 11.10 -14.10
CA LYS A 161 10.78 12.51 -13.75
C LYS A 161 9.43 12.78 -13.09
N ASN A 162 8.35 12.25 -13.67
CA ASN A 162 7.00 12.38 -13.14
C ASN A 162 6.86 11.71 -11.77
N ALA A 163 7.49 10.55 -11.54
CA ALA A 163 7.51 9.89 -10.24
C ALA A 163 8.10 10.80 -9.15
N VAL A 164 9.21 11.48 -9.42
CA VAL A 164 9.82 12.44 -8.48
C VAL A 164 8.91 13.66 -8.27
N LEU A 165 8.38 14.24 -9.34
CA LEU A 165 7.49 15.40 -9.26
C LEU A 165 6.18 15.09 -8.51
N SER A 166 5.75 13.82 -8.52
CA SER A 166 4.52 13.36 -7.85
C SER A 166 4.70 13.01 -6.37
N ILE A 167 5.85 13.30 -5.74
CA ILE A 167 6.09 13.01 -4.31
C ILE A 167 4.96 13.52 -3.41
N MET A 168 4.47 14.71 -3.69
CA MET A 168 3.42 15.39 -2.92
C MET A 168 2.05 15.34 -3.60
N THR A 169 1.75 14.31 -4.38
CA THR A 169 0.44 14.20 -4.99
C THR A 169 -0.66 14.05 -3.94
N THR A 170 -1.80 14.67 -4.21
CA THR A 170 -2.99 14.63 -3.33
C THR A 170 -3.40 13.21 -2.98
N ALA A 171 -3.40 12.29 -3.95
CA ALA A 171 -3.74 10.89 -3.76
C ALA A 171 -2.83 10.18 -2.74
N ARG A 172 -1.52 10.40 -2.85
CA ARG A 172 -0.54 9.78 -1.96
C ARG A 172 -0.61 10.33 -0.55
N LEU A 173 -0.73 11.65 -0.43
CA LEU A 173 -0.91 12.31 0.86
C LEU A 173 -2.23 11.90 1.52
N ALA A 174 -3.33 11.87 0.76
CA ALA A 174 -4.64 11.42 1.24
C ALA A 174 -4.58 9.97 1.76
N LYS A 175 -3.97 9.06 0.99
CA LYS A 175 -3.78 7.66 1.38
C LYS A 175 -3.00 7.54 2.71
N ASN A 176 -1.85 8.19 2.80
CA ASN A 176 -1.02 8.10 4.01
C ASN A 176 -1.68 8.80 5.21
N LEU A 177 -2.40 9.89 4.99
CA LEU A 177 -3.14 10.60 6.04
C LEU A 177 -4.32 9.78 6.57
N PHE A 178 -4.97 8.99 5.70
CA PHE A 178 -6.02 8.05 6.09
C PHE A 178 -5.48 6.87 6.89
N PHE A 179 -4.40 6.23 6.42
CA PHE A 179 -3.86 5.03 7.07
C PHE A 179 -3.08 5.33 8.35
N PHE A 180 -2.38 6.45 8.43
CA PHE A 180 -1.53 6.80 9.58
C PHE A 180 -2.23 6.69 10.94
N PRO A 181 -3.42 7.27 11.16
CA PRO A 181 -4.13 7.14 12.42
C PRO A 181 -4.58 5.71 12.72
N ILE A 182 -5.14 5.02 11.71
CA ILE A 182 -5.62 3.63 11.83
C ILE A 182 -4.47 2.72 12.23
N GLU A 183 -3.38 2.76 11.47
CA GLU A 183 -2.21 1.91 11.71
C GLU A 183 -1.49 2.26 13.01
N SER A 184 -1.53 3.52 13.46
CA SER A 184 -0.97 3.92 14.76
C SER A 184 -1.79 3.37 15.92
N ILE A 185 -3.12 3.35 15.80
CA ILE A 185 -4.02 2.78 16.81
C ILE A 185 -3.87 1.25 16.83
N ASP A 186 -3.98 0.61 15.67
CA ASP A 186 -3.87 -0.83 15.52
C ASP A 186 -2.56 -1.37 16.09
N LEU A 187 -1.43 -0.77 15.68
CA LEU A 187 -0.11 -1.16 16.17
C LEU A 187 0.04 -0.95 17.68
N THR A 188 -0.51 0.14 18.23
CA THR A 188 -0.44 0.40 19.66
C THR A 188 -1.25 -0.64 20.44
N LEU A 189 -2.45 -0.99 19.99
CA LEU A 189 -3.30 -2.01 20.60
C LEU A 189 -2.64 -3.39 20.51
N PHE A 190 -2.14 -3.76 19.34
CA PHE A 190 -1.42 -4.99 19.10
C PHE A 190 -0.22 -5.15 20.04
N LEU A 191 0.64 -4.14 20.12
CA LEU A 191 1.79 -4.16 21.01
C LEU A 191 1.37 -4.20 22.49
N LYS A 192 0.29 -3.51 22.89
CA LYS A 192 -0.24 -3.55 24.26
C LYS A 192 -0.62 -4.97 24.68
N VAL A 193 -1.24 -5.73 23.79
CA VAL A 193 -1.62 -7.13 24.03
C VAL A 193 -0.36 -8.02 24.10
N LEU A 194 0.52 -7.92 23.11
CA LEU A 194 1.67 -8.82 22.99
C LEU A 194 2.80 -8.55 23.96
N LEU A 195 2.95 -7.32 24.46
CA LEU A 195 3.97 -7.00 25.48
C LEU A 195 3.80 -7.82 26.75
N SER A 196 2.58 -8.23 27.08
CA SER A 196 2.34 -9.13 28.22
C SER A 196 3.04 -10.47 28.05
N ILE A 197 3.05 -11.01 26.85
CA ILE A 197 3.60 -12.32 26.52
C ILE A 197 5.11 -12.20 26.31
N THR A 198 5.54 -11.22 25.50
CA THR A 198 6.94 -11.03 25.12
C THR A 198 7.83 -10.61 26.30
N SER A 199 7.28 -9.84 27.26
CA SER A 199 8.02 -9.48 28.49
C SER A 199 8.18 -10.68 29.42
N ARG A 200 7.18 -11.55 29.58
CA ARG A 200 7.29 -12.81 30.31
C ARG A 200 8.33 -13.74 29.71
N ALA A 201 8.40 -13.79 28.38
CA ALA A 201 9.39 -14.55 27.63
C ALA A 201 10.79 -13.90 27.64
N ARG A 202 10.96 -12.75 28.29
CA ARG A 202 12.19 -11.94 28.29
C ARG A 202 12.70 -11.62 26.89
N LEU A 203 11.76 -11.26 25.99
CA LEU A 203 12.04 -10.83 24.62
C LEU A 203 11.97 -9.30 24.51
N THR A 204 11.17 -8.67 25.35
CA THR A 204 11.02 -7.20 25.39
C THR A 204 11.26 -6.69 26.82
N TYR A 205 11.67 -5.44 26.92
CA TYR A 205 12.03 -4.77 28.16
C TYR A 205 11.12 -3.56 28.40
N GLY A 206 11.04 -3.05 29.64
CA GLY A 206 10.31 -1.81 29.96
C GLY A 206 8.86 -1.96 30.42
N GLY A 207 8.35 -3.19 30.54
CA GLY A 207 7.01 -3.46 31.07
C GLY A 207 5.85 -3.01 30.17
N LYS A 208 4.63 -3.04 30.73
CA LYS A 208 3.38 -2.70 30.01
C LYS A 208 2.99 -1.22 30.05
N THR A 209 3.66 -0.43 30.88
CA THR A 209 3.28 0.97 31.14
C THR A 209 3.65 1.87 29.97
N GLY A 210 2.73 2.73 29.54
CA GLY A 210 2.96 3.79 28.55
C GLY A 210 2.38 3.56 27.16
N LEU A 211 1.77 2.41 26.87
CA LEU A 211 1.01 2.17 25.63
C LEU A 211 -0.45 2.61 25.76
N GLU A 212 -0.67 3.74 26.42
CA GLU A 212 -1.96 4.40 26.54
C GLU A 212 -1.91 5.74 25.83
N PHE A 213 -2.98 6.02 25.09
CA PHE A 213 -3.12 7.30 24.43
C PHE A 213 -3.54 8.38 25.43
N THR A 214 -2.90 9.52 25.37
CA THR A 214 -3.40 10.73 26.04
C THR A 214 -4.62 11.27 25.31
N LYS A 215 -5.47 12.03 26.01
CA LYS A 215 -6.64 12.69 25.40
C LYS A 215 -6.26 13.53 24.18
N LYS A 216 -5.13 14.26 24.25
CA LYS A 216 -4.63 15.06 23.11
C LYS A 216 -4.28 14.20 21.91
N GLN A 217 -3.60 13.05 22.12
CA GLN A 217 -3.25 12.12 21.04
C GLN A 217 -4.50 11.53 20.38
N ILE A 218 -5.50 11.12 21.18
CA ILE A 218 -6.77 10.60 20.65
C ILE A 218 -7.44 11.66 19.78
N ILE A 219 -7.60 12.90 20.29
CA ILE A 219 -8.21 13.99 19.51
C ILE A 219 -7.43 14.23 18.21
N THR A 220 -6.11 14.30 18.27
CA THR A 220 -5.27 14.51 17.08
C THR A 220 -5.45 13.38 16.06
N LEU A 221 -5.43 12.12 16.50
CA LEU A 221 -5.61 10.97 15.60
C LEU A 221 -7.01 10.93 14.98
N VAL A 222 -8.06 11.28 15.76
CA VAL A 222 -9.45 11.36 15.26
C VAL A 222 -9.60 12.49 14.23
N VAL A 223 -9.01 13.65 14.48
CA VAL A 223 -9.04 14.77 13.51
C VAL A 223 -8.31 14.39 12.23
N LEU A 224 -7.12 13.81 12.35
CA LEU A 224 -6.34 13.35 11.18
C LEU A 224 -7.09 12.25 10.40
N LEU A 225 -7.77 11.34 11.11
CA LEU A 225 -8.60 10.31 10.48
C LEU A 225 -9.78 10.93 9.72
N ALA A 226 -10.47 11.89 10.32
CA ALA A 226 -11.58 12.60 9.67
C ALA A 226 -11.13 13.33 8.39
N VAL A 227 -9.98 14.02 8.45
CA VAL A 227 -9.37 14.67 7.27
C VAL A 227 -8.93 13.61 6.25
N GLY A 228 -8.35 12.50 6.70
CA GLY A 228 -7.96 11.38 5.84
C GLY A 228 -9.15 10.74 5.13
N ILE A 229 -10.26 10.52 5.83
CA ILE A 229 -11.52 10.01 5.24
C ILE A 229 -12.03 11.00 4.19
N GLY A 230 -12.15 12.28 4.53
CA GLY A 230 -12.63 13.31 3.62
C GLY A 230 -11.79 13.42 2.35
N SER A 231 -10.47 13.43 2.49
CA SER A 231 -9.55 13.48 1.35
C SER A 231 -9.56 12.19 0.51
N SER A 232 -9.74 11.02 1.14
CA SER A 232 -9.84 9.74 0.43
C SER A 232 -11.17 9.62 -0.32
N ILE A 233 -12.28 10.07 0.25
CA ILE A 233 -13.57 10.14 -0.44
C ILE A 233 -13.46 11.10 -1.63
N GLY A 234 -12.85 12.27 -1.45
CA GLY A 234 -12.61 13.23 -2.52
C GLY A 234 -11.75 12.63 -3.65
N TYR A 235 -10.68 11.91 -3.29
CA TYR A 235 -9.83 11.21 -4.25
C TYR A 235 -10.57 10.08 -4.99
N LEU A 236 -11.31 9.23 -4.28
CA LEU A 236 -12.09 8.15 -4.89
C LEU A 236 -13.18 8.71 -5.81
N ASN A 237 -13.87 9.76 -5.37
CA ASN A 237 -14.87 10.43 -6.21
C ASN A 237 -14.24 11.00 -7.48
N TYR A 238 -13.06 11.64 -7.38
CA TYR A 238 -12.30 12.09 -8.55
C TYR A 238 -11.90 10.91 -9.45
N TYR A 239 -11.37 9.82 -8.86
CA TYR A 239 -10.93 8.63 -9.60
C TYR A 239 -12.10 7.94 -10.33
N TYR A 240 -13.25 7.79 -9.68
CA TYR A 240 -14.43 7.16 -10.30
C TYR A 240 -15.18 8.10 -11.27
N ASN A 241 -15.09 9.40 -11.08
CA ASN A 241 -15.69 10.36 -12.01
C ASN A 241 -14.84 10.59 -13.27
N ASN A 242 -13.54 10.30 -13.20
CA ASN A 242 -12.66 10.22 -14.35
C ASN A 242 -12.59 8.75 -14.83
N ASN A 243 -13.74 8.15 -15.12
CA ASN A 243 -13.81 6.80 -15.66
C ASN A 243 -12.95 6.72 -16.93
N SER A 244 -12.11 5.70 -17.03
CA SER A 244 -11.34 5.40 -18.23
C SER A 244 -12.31 5.08 -19.36
N VAL A 245 -12.56 6.03 -20.22
CA VAL A 245 -13.36 5.83 -21.42
C VAL A 245 -12.41 5.57 -22.58
N THR A 246 -12.61 4.47 -23.29
CA THR A 246 -11.78 4.11 -24.42
C THR A 246 -12.59 4.14 -25.70
N LYS A 247 -12.01 4.76 -26.73
CA LYS A 247 -12.57 4.87 -28.06
C LYS A 247 -12.00 3.75 -28.93
N ASP A 248 -12.88 3.09 -29.70
CA ASP A 248 -12.50 2.07 -30.70
C ASP A 248 -11.71 0.87 -30.15
N TYR A 249 -11.88 0.52 -28.87
CA TYR A 249 -11.30 -0.67 -28.28
C TYR A 249 -12.38 -1.70 -27.93
N SER A 250 -12.03 -2.97 -28.06
CA SER A 250 -12.85 -4.05 -27.48
C SER A 250 -12.78 -4.00 -25.96
N ALA A 251 -13.78 -4.58 -25.28
CA ALA A 251 -13.77 -4.64 -23.83
C ALA A 251 -12.54 -5.40 -23.28
N GLU A 252 -12.03 -6.39 -24.02
CA GLU A 252 -10.82 -7.15 -23.70
C GLU A 252 -9.58 -6.27 -23.77
N GLU A 253 -9.42 -5.47 -24.83
CA GLU A 253 -8.30 -4.53 -24.97
C GLU A 253 -8.30 -3.46 -23.89
N VAL A 254 -9.50 -2.98 -23.48
CA VAL A 254 -9.63 -2.03 -22.37
C VAL A 254 -9.11 -2.62 -21.08
N ILE A 255 -9.44 -3.88 -20.77
CA ILE A 255 -9.01 -4.54 -19.56
C ILE A 255 -7.50 -4.80 -19.60
N GLN A 256 -6.97 -5.28 -20.70
CA GLN A 256 -5.55 -5.50 -20.87
C GLN A 256 -4.78 -4.20 -20.66
N LYS A 257 -5.20 -3.09 -21.27
CA LYS A 257 -4.56 -1.78 -21.10
C LYS A 257 -4.68 -1.24 -19.67
N ASN A 258 -5.81 -1.41 -18.99
CA ASN A 258 -5.95 -1.04 -17.60
C ASN A 258 -5.06 -1.90 -16.68
N HIS A 259 -4.84 -3.18 -17.03
CA HIS A 259 -3.96 -4.05 -16.29
C HIS A 259 -2.49 -3.61 -16.39
N GLU A 260 -2.09 -3.08 -17.53
CA GLU A 260 -0.80 -2.45 -17.78
C GLU A 260 -0.65 -1.06 -17.11
N MET A 261 -1.64 -0.62 -16.33
CA MET A 261 -1.71 0.69 -15.66
C MET A 261 -1.68 1.89 -16.61
N HIS A 262 -2.07 1.72 -17.84
CA HIS A 262 -2.23 2.83 -18.77
C HIS A 262 -3.66 3.36 -18.68
N GLU A 263 -3.81 4.53 -18.07
CA GLU A 263 -5.01 5.35 -18.29
C GLU A 263 -5.02 5.72 -19.78
N ILE A 264 -6.03 5.25 -20.49
CA ILE A 264 -6.24 5.68 -21.87
C ILE A 264 -6.90 7.04 -21.77
N ILE A 265 -6.09 8.06 -21.80
CA ILE A 265 -6.56 9.44 -21.95
C ILE A 265 -6.78 9.63 -23.43
N LEU A 266 -8.01 9.92 -23.80
CA LEU A 266 -8.33 10.37 -25.15
C LEU A 266 -7.68 11.74 -25.37
N ASP A 267 -7.15 12.04 -26.55
CA ASP A 267 -6.55 13.34 -26.87
C ASP A 267 -7.56 14.48 -26.69
N GLU A 268 -7.14 15.58 -26.06
CA GLU A 268 -8.02 16.69 -25.63
C GLU A 268 -8.83 17.35 -26.76
N ASP A 269 -8.48 17.13 -28.02
CA ASP A 269 -9.12 17.73 -29.18
C ASP A 269 -9.85 16.72 -30.08
N SER A 270 -9.92 15.44 -29.73
CA SER A 270 -10.59 14.43 -30.54
C SER A 270 -12.09 14.39 -30.29
N ALA A 271 -12.89 14.59 -31.33
CA ALA A 271 -14.32 14.34 -31.31
C ALA A 271 -14.59 12.84 -31.52
N VAL A 272 -15.53 12.29 -30.76
CA VAL A 272 -16.01 10.92 -30.96
C VAL A 272 -17.11 10.92 -32.00
N PRO A 273 -16.91 10.31 -33.21
CA PRO A 273 -17.94 10.25 -34.23
C PRO A 273 -19.18 9.47 -33.76
N ALA A 274 -20.35 9.81 -34.31
CA ALA A 274 -21.55 9.03 -34.10
C ALA A 274 -21.33 7.57 -34.55
N GLY A 275 -21.85 6.62 -33.76
CA GLY A 275 -21.67 5.19 -34.02
C GLY A 275 -20.39 4.58 -33.43
N THR A 276 -19.46 5.39 -32.89
CA THR A 276 -18.27 4.87 -32.21
C THR A 276 -18.65 4.18 -30.91
N THR A 277 -18.09 3.00 -30.66
CA THR A 277 -18.27 2.25 -29.41
C THR A 277 -17.27 2.70 -28.38
N LEU A 278 -17.77 3.02 -27.18
CA LEU A 278 -16.98 3.40 -26.00
C LEU A 278 -17.12 2.32 -24.95
N ALA A 279 -16.01 1.85 -24.41
CA ALA A 279 -15.99 0.88 -23.32
C ALA A 279 -15.71 1.57 -21.99
N VAL A 280 -16.57 1.33 -21.01
CA VAL A 280 -16.46 1.90 -19.66
C VAL A 280 -16.44 0.76 -18.65
N ILE A 281 -15.36 0.65 -17.88
CA ILE A 281 -15.30 -0.30 -16.76
C ILE A 281 -16.14 0.27 -15.62
N GLU A 282 -17.31 -0.32 -15.40
CA GLU A 282 -18.20 0.09 -14.30
C GLU A 282 -17.81 -0.52 -12.97
N TYR A 283 -17.30 -1.76 -12.99
CA TYR A 283 -16.99 -2.49 -11.78
C TYR A 283 -15.86 -3.50 -12.01
N ALA A 284 -14.99 -3.65 -11.01
CA ALA A 284 -13.96 -4.66 -11.00
C ALA A 284 -13.99 -5.40 -9.64
N ALA A 285 -14.40 -6.66 -9.65
CA ALA A 285 -14.44 -7.52 -8.47
C ALA A 285 -13.16 -8.35 -8.37
N LYS A 286 -12.26 -7.97 -7.47
CA LYS A 286 -11.06 -8.73 -7.14
C LYS A 286 -11.31 -9.54 -5.88
N PRO A 287 -11.39 -10.89 -5.94
CA PRO A 287 -11.57 -11.69 -4.76
C PRO A 287 -10.34 -11.64 -3.84
N PHE A 288 -10.57 -11.75 -2.53
CA PHE A 288 -9.54 -11.62 -1.50
C PHE A 288 -8.43 -12.70 -1.62
N PHE A 289 -8.76 -13.90 -2.11
CA PHE A 289 -7.85 -15.02 -2.30
C PHE A 289 -7.90 -15.60 -3.73
N GLY A 290 -8.30 -14.80 -4.72
CA GLY A 290 -8.44 -15.26 -6.10
C GLY A 290 -7.28 -14.79 -6.99
N GLU A 291 -6.98 -15.62 -7.98
CA GLU A 291 -6.03 -15.27 -9.04
C GLU A 291 -6.70 -14.52 -10.21
N GLU A 292 -8.00 -14.35 -10.16
CA GLU A 292 -8.81 -13.77 -11.22
C GLU A 292 -9.59 -12.55 -10.75
N THR A 293 -9.74 -11.56 -11.61
CA THR A 293 -10.60 -10.39 -11.40
C THR A 293 -11.74 -10.44 -12.40
N THR A 294 -12.95 -10.23 -11.92
CA THR A 294 -14.13 -10.08 -12.76
C THR A 294 -14.39 -8.61 -13.03
N TYR A 295 -14.40 -8.23 -14.29
CA TYR A 295 -14.71 -6.88 -14.74
C TYR A 295 -16.11 -6.84 -15.35
N THR A 296 -16.88 -5.82 -14.99
CA THR A 296 -18.13 -5.48 -15.66
C THR A 296 -17.89 -4.23 -16.48
N VAL A 297 -17.98 -4.37 -17.78
CA VAL A 297 -17.73 -3.31 -18.76
C VAL A 297 -19.03 -2.98 -19.48
N ALA A 298 -19.44 -1.73 -19.42
CA ALA A 298 -20.56 -1.24 -20.21
C ALA A 298 -20.04 -0.71 -21.54
N LEU A 299 -20.64 -1.15 -22.63
CA LEU A 299 -20.41 -0.61 -23.96
C LEU A 299 -21.49 0.44 -24.28
N TYR A 300 -21.04 1.62 -24.60
CA TYR A 300 -21.88 2.74 -25.03
C TYR A 300 -21.59 3.10 -26.47
N GLN A 301 -22.59 3.62 -27.14
CA GLN A 301 -22.46 4.16 -28.49
C GLN A 301 -22.91 5.62 -28.48
N ALA A 302 -22.20 6.47 -29.22
CA ALA A 302 -22.61 7.85 -29.41
C ALA A 302 -23.86 7.91 -30.31
N LYS A 303 -24.89 8.61 -29.83
CA LYS A 303 -26.13 8.81 -30.62
C LYS A 303 -25.85 9.62 -31.89
N GLU A 304 -26.68 9.42 -32.89
CA GLU A 304 -26.59 10.13 -34.14
C GLU A 304 -26.67 11.66 -33.93
N GLY A 305 -25.70 12.40 -34.45
CA GLY A 305 -25.59 13.85 -34.27
C GLY A 305 -24.95 14.30 -32.94
N ALA A 306 -24.55 13.38 -32.08
CA ALA A 306 -23.81 13.71 -30.85
C ALA A 306 -22.33 13.96 -31.16
N SER A 307 -21.79 15.09 -30.69
CA SER A 307 -20.36 15.37 -30.69
C SER A 307 -19.85 15.26 -29.23
N ILE A 308 -19.15 14.17 -28.94
CA ILE A 308 -18.54 13.93 -27.62
C ILE A 308 -17.05 14.23 -27.74
N THR A 309 -16.58 15.22 -27.01
CA THR A 309 -15.17 15.55 -26.91
C THR A 309 -14.64 15.10 -25.56
N ASP A 310 -13.36 14.81 -25.46
CA ASP A 310 -12.70 14.44 -24.22
C ASP A 310 -12.89 15.46 -23.11
N LYS A 311 -12.86 16.74 -23.43
CA LYS A 311 -13.19 17.80 -22.48
C LYS A 311 -14.54 17.60 -21.84
N MET A 312 -15.52 17.07 -22.58
CA MET A 312 -16.84 16.76 -22.02
C MET A 312 -16.77 15.63 -21.01
N TRP A 313 -15.89 14.64 -21.20
CA TRP A 313 -15.73 13.52 -20.27
C TRP A 313 -14.91 13.88 -19.04
N SER A 314 -13.78 14.53 -19.21
CA SER A 314 -12.91 14.92 -18.09
C SER A 314 -13.54 15.96 -17.16
N TYR A 315 -14.46 16.80 -17.68
CA TYR A 315 -15.16 17.83 -16.90
C TYR A 315 -16.60 17.46 -16.53
N LYS A 316 -17.23 16.50 -17.20
CA LYS A 316 -18.58 16.02 -16.83
C LYS A 316 -18.47 15.14 -15.59
N LYS A 317 -18.96 15.64 -14.47
CA LYS A 317 -19.21 14.86 -13.25
C LYS A 317 -20.35 13.84 -13.41
N THR A 318 -20.84 13.63 -14.60
CA THR A 318 -21.97 12.75 -14.89
C THR A 318 -21.45 11.42 -15.37
N PRO A 319 -21.78 10.29 -14.71
CA PRO A 319 -21.42 8.96 -15.19
C PRO A 319 -21.96 8.74 -16.62
N ALA A 320 -21.27 7.91 -17.41
CA ALA A 320 -21.68 7.56 -18.77
C ALA A 320 -23.14 7.09 -18.84
N SER A 321 -23.61 6.38 -17.82
CA SER A 321 -25.00 5.92 -17.68
C SER A 321 -26.05 7.04 -17.57
N LYS A 322 -25.64 8.27 -17.30
CA LYS A 322 -26.52 9.46 -17.18
C LYS A 322 -26.30 10.45 -18.31
N ASP A 323 -25.44 10.13 -19.27
CA ASP A 323 -25.19 11.01 -20.41
C ASP A 323 -26.22 10.76 -21.51
N GLU A 324 -27.06 11.76 -21.78
CA GLU A 324 -28.12 11.68 -22.78
C GLU A 324 -27.59 11.55 -24.21
N THR A 325 -26.31 11.84 -24.45
CA THR A 325 -25.65 11.72 -25.76
C THR A 325 -25.14 10.32 -26.04
N LEU A 326 -25.15 9.44 -25.02
CA LEU A 326 -24.72 8.05 -25.12
C LEU A 326 -25.90 7.10 -25.02
N GLU A 327 -25.79 5.99 -25.72
CA GLU A 327 -26.70 4.85 -25.62
C GLU A 327 -25.93 3.61 -25.22
N ARG A 328 -26.40 2.92 -24.18
CA ARG A 328 -25.80 1.65 -23.75
C ARG A 328 -26.23 0.56 -24.71
N VAL A 329 -25.26 -0.07 -25.36
CA VAL A 329 -25.52 -1.12 -26.36
C VAL A 329 -25.32 -2.53 -25.80
N ALA A 330 -24.41 -2.71 -24.86
CA ALA A 330 -24.17 -4.01 -24.25
C ALA A 330 -23.51 -3.89 -22.87
N THR A 331 -23.58 -4.99 -22.12
CA THR A 331 -22.78 -5.20 -20.91
C THR A 331 -21.89 -6.43 -21.13
N VAL A 332 -20.61 -6.29 -20.83
CA VAL A 332 -19.63 -7.36 -21.00
C VAL A 332 -19.07 -7.72 -19.63
N THR A 333 -19.11 -8.99 -19.30
CA THR A 333 -18.45 -9.53 -18.12
C THR A 333 -17.17 -10.25 -18.56
N ILE A 334 -16.05 -9.83 -18.06
CA ILE A 334 -14.74 -10.39 -18.38
C ILE A 334 -14.08 -10.87 -17.10
N VAL A 335 -13.57 -12.09 -17.13
CA VAL A 335 -12.71 -12.64 -16.06
C VAL A 335 -11.30 -12.69 -16.59
N ALA A 336 -10.38 -11.99 -15.94
CA ALA A 336 -8.98 -11.95 -16.33
C ALA A 336 -8.08 -12.42 -15.19
N ASN A 337 -7.01 -13.12 -15.53
CA ASN A 337 -6.01 -13.55 -14.56
C ASN A 337 -5.17 -12.35 -14.10
N ASN A 338 -5.05 -12.19 -12.79
CA ASN A 338 -4.35 -11.05 -12.18
C ASN A 338 -2.83 -11.06 -12.40
N LYS A 339 -2.24 -12.19 -12.76
CA LYS A 339 -0.80 -12.35 -12.93
C LYS A 339 -0.36 -12.19 -14.39
N SER A 340 -1.10 -12.85 -15.31
CA SER A 340 -0.74 -12.84 -16.74
C SER A 340 -1.49 -11.76 -17.52
N GLY A 341 -2.62 -11.26 -17.01
CA GLY A 341 -3.51 -10.37 -17.75
C GLY A 341 -4.40 -11.09 -18.79
N ASP A 342 -4.26 -12.41 -18.90
CA ASP A 342 -5.01 -13.18 -19.88
C ASP A 342 -6.50 -13.21 -19.56
N VAL A 343 -7.32 -13.10 -20.58
CA VAL A 343 -8.78 -13.25 -20.48
C VAL A 343 -9.13 -14.72 -20.33
N VAL A 344 -9.71 -15.09 -19.18
CA VAL A 344 -10.15 -16.46 -18.87
C VAL A 344 -11.52 -16.74 -19.42
N SER A 345 -12.43 -15.78 -19.31
CA SER A 345 -13.77 -15.88 -19.84
C SER A 345 -14.32 -14.50 -20.26
N TYR A 346 -15.17 -14.53 -21.27
CA TYR A 346 -15.82 -13.36 -21.85
C TYR A 346 -17.29 -13.67 -22.08
N LYS A 347 -18.18 -12.83 -21.58
CA LYS A 347 -19.61 -12.93 -21.78
C LYS A 347 -20.22 -11.57 -22.12
N SER A 348 -20.83 -11.43 -23.28
CA SER A 348 -21.54 -10.21 -23.69
C SER A 348 -23.04 -10.42 -23.59
N GLU A 349 -23.74 -9.46 -23.00
CA GLU A 349 -25.18 -9.39 -22.91
C GLU A 349 -25.65 -8.07 -23.55
N PRO A 350 -26.61 -8.09 -24.49
CA PRO A 350 -27.16 -6.86 -25.05
C PRO A 350 -27.78 -6.01 -23.92
N ALA A 351 -27.79 -4.70 -24.10
CA ALA A 351 -28.52 -3.83 -23.19
C ALA A 351 -30.03 -4.15 -23.27
N ALA A 352 -30.66 -4.22 -22.10
CA ALA A 352 -32.08 -4.52 -21.97
C ALA A 352 -32.93 -3.32 -22.39
#